data_3bdeb5ead28500b356cfcacc4aca6f99
#
_entry.id   3bdeb5ead28500b356cfcacc4aca6f99
#
_cell.length_a   1.000
_cell.length_b   1.000
_cell.length_c   1.000
_cell.angle_alpha   90.00
_cell.angle_beta   90.00
_cell.angle_gamma   90.00
#
_symmetry.space_group_name_H-M   'P 1'
#
loop_
_entity.id
_entity.type
_entity.pdbx_description
1 polymer ?
#
loop_
_entity_poly.entity_id
_entity_poly.type
_entity_poly.pdbx_seq_one_letter_code
_entity_poly.pdbx_strand_id
1 'polypeptide(L)'
;MHQSSFGGFAEPHPTDRLFFAVMPPPDVAERVASLAGQLREQLRLRGRPRPTGHLHVTLHHLGDFAGLPQQLVDGACAAAASVALPSFEARFDRVGSFRGRVGKHPFVLLGAERASGLAGLYGSLGMRLAAAGLARREPAFVPHVTLLYDALTIAPQPVEPFEWTVREFVLIHSLLGRTEYRVLGRWPLAAGA
;
A
#
# COMPACT_ATOMS: atom_id res chain seq x y z
N MET A 1 32.21 42.18 -18.40
CA MET A 1 30.95 41.88 -17.71
C MET A 1 30.85 40.38 -17.53
N HIS A 2 31.14 39.88 -16.33
CA HIS A 2 31.02 38.47 -16.01
C HIS A 2 29.59 38.21 -15.51
N GLN A 3 28.87 37.39 -16.25
CA GLN A 3 27.54 36.93 -15.90
C GLN A 3 27.73 35.71 -14.98
N SER A 4 27.51 35.92 -13.66
CA SER A 4 27.52 34.85 -12.68
C SER A 4 26.32 33.95 -12.94
N SER A 5 26.58 32.73 -13.36
CA SER A 5 25.58 31.65 -13.45
C SER A 5 25.13 31.32 -12.05
N PHE A 6 23.89 31.62 -11.70
CA PHE A 6 23.23 31.15 -10.48
C PHE A 6 23.14 29.62 -10.55
N GLY A 7 23.85 28.95 -9.67
CA GLY A 7 23.79 27.50 -9.50
C GLY A 7 22.36 27.06 -9.24
N GLY A 8 21.80 26.27 -10.15
CA GLY A 8 20.50 25.66 -9.99
C GLY A 8 20.50 24.80 -8.74
N PHE A 9 19.65 25.15 -7.77
CA PHE A 9 19.35 24.27 -6.64
C PHE A 9 18.72 23.00 -7.22
N ALA A 10 19.39 21.87 -7.06
CA ALA A 10 18.81 20.58 -7.41
C ALA A 10 17.49 20.43 -6.64
N GLU A 11 16.39 20.13 -7.32
CA GLU A 11 15.12 19.86 -6.63
C GLU A 11 15.33 18.75 -5.60
N PRO A 12 14.88 18.95 -4.35
CA PRO A 12 15.08 17.96 -3.30
C PRO A 12 14.39 16.65 -3.67
N HIS A 13 15.17 15.58 -3.73
CA HIS A 13 14.63 14.25 -4.01
C HIS A 13 13.71 13.80 -2.88
N PRO A 14 12.57 13.15 -3.21
CA PRO A 14 11.67 12.63 -2.18
C PRO A 14 12.38 11.61 -1.29
N THR A 15 12.27 11.80 0.01
CA THR A 15 12.82 10.92 1.05
C THR A 15 11.73 10.21 1.85
N ASP A 16 10.50 10.70 1.77
CA ASP A 16 9.38 10.32 2.63
C ASP A 16 8.15 10.01 1.77
N ARG A 17 7.52 8.88 2.02
CA ARG A 17 6.26 8.49 1.39
C ARG A 17 5.18 8.30 2.44
N LEU A 18 4.00 8.83 2.18
CA LEU A 18 2.84 8.68 3.03
C LEU A 18 1.72 7.93 2.31
N PHE A 19 1.13 6.94 2.98
CA PHE A 19 -0.02 6.21 2.45
C PHE A 19 -0.84 5.55 3.56
N PHE A 20 -2.14 5.42 3.34
CA PHE A 20 -3.01 4.60 4.16
C PHE A 20 -2.99 3.14 3.71
N ALA A 21 -3.04 2.22 4.66
CA ALA A 21 -2.97 0.80 4.39
C ALA A 21 -3.76 -0.05 5.38
N VAL A 22 -4.10 -1.26 4.95
CA VAL A 22 -4.49 -2.39 5.80
C VAL A 22 -3.30 -3.36 5.86
N MET A 23 -2.93 -3.74 7.07
CA MET A 23 -1.88 -4.72 7.31
C MET A 23 -2.50 -6.10 7.57
N PRO A 24 -1.97 -7.18 6.98
CA PRO A 24 -2.37 -8.53 7.40
C PRO A 24 -1.87 -8.80 8.83
N PRO A 25 -2.58 -9.63 9.63
CA PRO A 25 -2.08 -10.12 10.90
C PRO A 25 -0.73 -10.85 10.74
N PRO A 26 0.10 -10.94 11.79
CA PRO A 26 1.44 -11.53 11.69
C PRO A 26 1.48 -12.94 11.11
N ASP A 27 0.57 -13.81 11.55
CA ASP A 27 0.43 -15.20 11.07
C ASP A 27 0.06 -15.27 9.57
N VAL A 28 -0.84 -14.40 9.12
CA VAL A 28 -1.18 -14.26 7.69
C VAL A 28 -0.01 -13.69 6.90
N ALA A 29 0.68 -12.67 7.44
CA ALA A 29 1.84 -12.07 6.78
C ALA A 29 2.97 -13.10 6.58
N GLU A 30 3.22 -13.98 7.56
CA GLU A 30 4.21 -15.06 7.45
C GLU A 30 3.82 -16.09 6.39
N ARG A 31 2.54 -16.49 6.32
CA ARG A 31 2.04 -17.39 5.29
C ARG A 31 2.15 -16.77 3.89
N VAL A 32 1.82 -15.49 3.74
CA VAL A 32 1.96 -14.76 2.47
C VAL A 32 3.43 -14.63 2.07
N ALA A 33 4.34 -14.38 3.00
CA ALA A 33 5.78 -14.34 2.73
C ALA A 33 6.32 -15.71 2.30
N SER A 34 5.84 -16.79 2.92
CA SER A 34 6.18 -18.17 2.53
C SER A 34 5.72 -18.46 1.10
N LEU A 35 4.47 -18.11 0.75
CA LEU A 35 3.95 -18.22 -0.61
C LEU A 35 4.82 -17.44 -1.61
N ALA A 36 5.21 -16.20 -1.28
CA ALA A 36 6.04 -15.38 -2.14
C ALA A 36 7.41 -16.04 -2.42
N GLY A 37 8.01 -16.69 -1.41
CA GLY A 37 9.24 -17.48 -1.56
C GLY A 37 9.06 -18.67 -2.48
N GLN A 38 8.02 -19.48 -2.26
CA GLN A 38 7.70 -20.65 -3.09
C GLN A 38 7.44 -20.27 -4.56
N LEU A 39 6.59 -19.26 -4.79
CA LEU A 39 6.27 -18.79 -6.14
C LEU A 39 7.49 -18.18 -6.85
N ARG A 40 8.36 -17.49 -6.10
CA ARG A 40 9.61 -16.98 -6.65
C ARG A 40 10.47 -18.10 -7.24
N GLU A 41 10.60 -19.22 -6.55
CA GLU A 41 11.35 -20.39 -7.00
C GLU A 41 10.66 -21.11 -8.17
N GLN A 42 9.38 -21.41 -8.03
CA GLN A 42 8.59 -22.13 -9.03
C GLN A 42 8.52 -21.38 -10.37
N LEU A 43 8.33 -20.06 -10.32
CA LEU A 43 8.19 -19.18 -11.49
C LEU A 43 9.52 -18.58 -11.94
N ARG A 44 10.64 -18.97 -11.28
CA ARG A 44 12.00 -18.48 -11.57
C ARG A 44 12.13 -16.96 -11.54
N LEU A 45 11.40 -16.32 -10.65
CA LEU A 45 11.47 -14.88 -10.45
C LEU A 45 12.78 -14.50 -9.74
N ARG A 46 13.36 -13.37 -10.14
CA ARG A 46 14.65 -12.88 -9.58
C ARG A 46 14.44 -11.84 -8.48
N GLY A 47 13.24 -11.25 -8.42
CA GLY A 47 12.90 -10.22 -7.46
C GLY A 47 13.04 -10.71 -6.02
N ARG A 48 13.45 -9.80 -5.12
CA ARG A 48 13.50 -10.09 -3.68
C ARG A 48 12.10 -9.98 -3.09
N PRO A 49 11.59 -11.00 -2.38
CA PRO A 49 10.34 -10.91 -1.65
C PRO A 49 10.32 -9.76 -0.65
N ARG A 50 9.15 -9.16 -0.47
CA ARG A 50 8.96 -8.10 0.53
C ARG A 50 9.09 -8.68 1.94
N PRO A 51 9.73 -7.95 2.88
CA PRO A 51 9.71 -8.35 4.29
C PRO A 51 8.27 -8.45 4.80
N THR A 52 7.99 -9.35 5.75
CA THR A 52 6.65 -9.55 6.34
C THR A 52 6.03 -8.26 6.84
N GLY A 53 6.78 -7.41 7.56
CA GLY A 53 6.32 -6.11 8.05
C GLY A 53 6.05 -5.07 6.95
N HIS A 54 6.30 -5.40 5.68
CA HIS A 54 6.03 -4.52 4.53
C HIS A 54 4.89 -5.05 3.64
N LEU A 55 4.28 -6.18 4.01
CA LEU A 55 3.10 -6.70 3.33
C LEU A 55 1.88 -5.88 3.76
N HIS A 56 1.18 -5.28 2.81
CA HIS A 56 0.02 -4.45 3.08
C HIS A 56 -0.86 -4.31 1.84
N VAL A 57 -2.11 -3.94 2.06
CA VAL A 57 -3.01 -3.44 1.03
C VAL A 57 -2.99 -1.92 1.10
N THR A 58 -2.47 -1.25 0.07
CA THR A 58 -2.54 0.22 0.00
C THR A 58 -3.98 0.65 -0.23
N LEU A 59 -4.47 1.59 0.59
CA LEU A 59 -5.76 2.26 0.39
C LEU A 59 -5.56 3.55 -0.40
N HIS A 60 -4.90 4.56 0.16
CA HIS A 60 -4.66 5.85 -0.49
C HIS A 60 -3.20 6.26 -0.36
N HIS A 61 -2.57 6.57 -1.48
CA HIS A 61 -1.24 7.13 -1.53
C HIS A 61 -1.32 8.66 -1.43
N LEU A 62 -0.79 9.24 -0.35
CA LEU A 62 -0.84 10.70 -0.13
C LEU A 62 0.29 11.46 -0.83
N GLY A 63 1.38 10.79 -1.16
CA GLY A 63 2.49 11.36 -1.95
C GLY A 63 3.86 10.97 -1.45
N ASP A 64 4.84 11.43 -2.24
CA ASP A 64 6.26 11.36 -1.93
C ASP A 64 6.76 12.79 -1.69
N PHE A 65 7.54 13.01 -0.61
CA PHE A 65 7.91 14.33 -0.10
C PHE A 65 9.40 14.38 0.24
N ALA A 66 9.99 15.56 0.19
CA ALA A 66 11.31 15.86 0.74
C ALA A 66 11.14 16.32 2.20
N GLY A 67 11.14 15.36 3.13
CA GLY A 67 10.78 15.57 4.53
C GLY A 67 9.30 15.35 4.83
N LEU A 68 8.98 15.09 6.09
CA LEU A 68 7.63 14.77 6.53
C LEU A 68 6.73 16.02 6.57
N PRO A 69 5.65 16.12 5.75
CA PRO A 69 4.76 17.27 5.72
C PRO A 69 3.75 17.21 6.88
N GLN A 70 4.08 17.77 8.05
CA GLN A 70 3.30 17.62 9.27
C GLN A 70 1.85 18.06 9.13
N GLN A 71 1.55 19.18 8.46
CA GLN A 71 0.18 19.66 8.25
C GLN A 71 -0.68 18.67 7.44
N LEU A 72 -0.07 17.99 6.45
CA LEU A 72 -0.76 16.94 5.69
C LEU A 72 -1.00 15.72 6.56
N VAL A 73 -0.04 15.33 7.41
CA VAL A 73 -0.20 14.23 8.38
C VAL A 73 -1.36 14.53 9.32
N ASP A 74 -1.42 15.72 9.91
CA ASP A 74 -2.46 16.11 10.86
C ASP A 74 -3.85 16.10 10.20
N GLY A 75 -3.98 16.66 9.00
CA GLY A 75 -5.21 16.63 8.22
C GLY A 75 -5.64 15.22 7.83
N ALA A 76 -4.69 14.37 7.42
CA ALA A 76 -4.96 12.98 7.09
C ALA A 76 -5.41 12.17 8.31
N CYS A 77 -4.79 12.39 9.48
CA CYS A 77 -5.21 11.77 10.74
C CYS A 77 -6.63 12.19 11.14
N ALA A 78 -6.96 13.48 11.03
CA ALA A 78 -8.31 13.99 11.31
C ALA A 78 -9.36 13.38 10.36
N ALA A 79 -9.05 13.30 9.06
CA ALA A 79 -9.91 12.66 8.07
C ALA A 79 -10.14 11.18 8.40
N ALA A 80 -9.09 10.44 8.73
CA ALA A 80 -9.16 9.02 9.07
C ALA A 80 -9.97 8.77 10.36
N ALA A 81 -9.84 9.63 11.37
CA ALA A 81 -10.59 9.52 12.62
C ALA A 81 -12.12 9.67 12.45
N SER A 82 -12.58 10.22 11.32
CA SER A 82 -13.99 10.35 10.99
C SER A 82 -14.57 9.16 10.21
N VAL A 83 -13.77 8.14 9.90
CA VAL A 83 -14.24 6.91 9.24
C VAL A 83 -14.91 6.02 10.28
N ALA A 84 -16.16 5.66 10.03
CA ALA A 84 -16.95 4.77 10.89
C ALA A 84 -17.48 3.60 10.04
N LEU A 85 -16.82 2.47 10.10
CA LEU A 85 -17.20 1.24 9.40
C LEU A 85 -17.02 0.03 10.33
N PRO A 86 -17.83 -1.04 10.13
CA PRO A 86 -17.59 -2.30 10.84
C PRO A 86 -16.35 -3.00 10.31
N SER A 87 -15.77 -3.87 11.13
CA SER A 87 -14.77 -4.85 10.71
C SER A 87 -15.36 -5.78 9.64
N PHE A 88 -14.52 -6.29 8.74
CA PHE A 88 -14.95 -7.12 7.62
C PHE A 88 -13.88 -8.15 7.24
N GLU A 89 -14.30 -9.20 6.54
CA GLU A 89 -13.38 -10.19 6.01
C GLU A 89 -12.76 -9.72 4.68
N ALA A 90 -11.43 -9.81 4.61
CA ALA A 90 -10.66 -9.64 3.38
C ALA A 90 -10.23 -11.01 2.86
N ARG A 91 -10.38 -11.23 1.54
CA ARG A 91 -10.03 -12.48 0.86
C ARG A 91 -9.15 -12.22 -0.35
N PHE A 92 -8.10 -13.02 -0.49
CA PHE A 92 -7.13 -12.97 -1.59
C PHE A 92 -6.89 -14.39 -2.08
N ASP A 93 -7.12 -14.65 -3.36
CA ASP A 93 -7.14 -16.01 -3.93
C ASP A 93 -6.44 -16.15 -5.29
N ARG A 94 -5.76 -15.11 -5.74
CA ARG A 94 -5.04 -15.12 -7.02
C ARG A 94 -3.71 -14.39 -6.88
N VAL A 95 -2.73 -14.75 -7.71
CA VAL A 95 -1.50 -13.98 -7.89
C VAL A 95 -1.35 -13.59 -9.35
N GLY A 96 -0.62 -12.51 -9.60
CA GLY A 96 -0.35 -12.05 -10.96
C GLY A 96 0.54 -10.82 -10.96
N SER A 97 0.92 -10.32 -12.13
CA SER A 97 1.72 -9.11 -12.24
C SER A 97 0.90 -7.94 -12.75
N PHE A 98 1.07 -6.79 -12.14
CA PHE A 98 0.62 -5.53 -12.72
C PHE A 98 1.66 -4.99 -13.71
N ARG A 99 1.19 -4.14 -14.64
CA ARG A 99 2.11 -3.33 -15.44
C ARG A 99 2.82 -2.34 -14.53
N GLY A 100 4.15 -2.38 -14.57
CA GLY A 100 5.03 -1.46 -13.87
C GLY A 100 5.98 -0.77 -14.85
N ARG A 101 7.06 -0.18 -14.32
CA ARG A 101 8.15 0.31 -15.15
C ARG A 101 8.87 -0.87 -15.81
N VAL A 102 9.50 -0.64 -16.97
CA VAL A 102 10.29 -1.66 -17.67
C VAL A 102 11.28 -2.31 -16.70
N GLY A 103 11.28 -3.63 -16.65
CA GLY A 103 12.14 -4.42 -15.75
C GLY A 103 11.73 -4.41 -14.27
N LYS A 104 10.59 -3.79 -13.89
CA LYS A 104 10.14 -3.68 -12.49
C LYS A 104 8.61 -3.75 -12.39
N HIS A 105 8.06 -4.92 -12.67
CA HIS A 105 6.62 -5.20 -12.56
C HIS A 105 6.30 -5.69 -11.16
N PRO A 106 5.28 -5.13 -10.46
CA PRO A 106 4.84 -5.67 -9.18
C PRO A 106 4.17 -7.03 -9.41
N PHE A 107 4.69 -8.07 -8.76
CA PHE A 107 4.05 -9.36 -8.61
C PHE A 107 3.26 -9.33 -7.31
N VAL A 108 1.96 -9.57 -7.39
CA VAL A 108 1.01 -9.26 -6.32
C VAL A 108 0.09 -10.43 -5.99
N LEU A 109 -0.35 -10.50 -4.75
CA LEU A 109 -1.49 -11.29 -4.32
C LEU A 109 -2.74 -10.41 -4.50
N LEU A 110 -3.72 -10.89 -5.25
CA LEU A 110 -4.91 -10.16 -5.67
C LEU A 110 -6.11 -10.49 -4.80
N GLY A 111 -6.83 -9.47 -4.38
CA GLY A 111 -8.12 -9.63 -3.71
C GLY A 111 -9.14 -10.28 -4.61
N ALA A 112 -10.06 -11.05 -4.02
CA ALA A 112 -11.19 -11.62 -4.73
C ALA A 112 -12.07 -10.49 -5.32
N GLU A 113 -12.76 -10.78 -6.43
CA GLU A 113 -13.56 -9.80 -7.19
C GLU A 113 -14.65 -9.09 -6.35
N ARG A 114 -15.05 -9.70 -5.22
CA ARG A 114 -16.07 -9.18 -4.30
C ARG A 114 -15.49 -8.72 -2.97
N ALA A 115 -14.27 -8.20 -2.92
CA ALA A 115 -13.69 -7.62 -1.71
C ALA A 115 -14.43 -6.31 -1.31
N SER A 116 -15.75 -6.43 -1.06
CA SER A 116 -16.65 -5.28 -0.80
C SER A 116 -16.22 -4.44 0.40
N GLY A 117 -15.70 -5.06 1.46
CA GLY A 117 -15.24 -4.38 2.65
C GLY A 117 -14.03 -3.46 2.39
N LEU A 118 -13.03 -3.94 1.64
CA LEU A 118 -11.87 -3.12 1.26
C LEU A 118 -12.27 -1.96 0.35
N ALA A 119 -13.18 -2.20 -0.61
CA ALA A 119 -13.71 -1.14 -1.48
C ALA A 119 -14.54 -0.11 -0.69
N GLY A 120 -15.34 -0.57 0.28
CA GLY A 120 -16.09 0.30 1.19
C GLY A 120 -15.16 1.18 2.05
N LEU A 121 -14.10 0.60 2.62
CA LEU A 121 -13.11 1.34 3.40
C LEU A 121 -12.36 2.36 2.52
N TYR A 122 -11.92 1.94 1.34
CA TYR A 122 -11.27 2.82 0.36
C TYR A 122 -12.18 4.00 0.00
N GLY A 123 -13.45 3.75 -0.34
CA GLY A 123 -14.41 4.79 -0.71
C GLY A 123 -14.73 5.76 0.45
N SER A 124 -14.98 5.21 1.65
CA SER A 124 -15.26 6.02 2.84
C SER A 124 -14.07 6.92 3.21
N LEU A 125 -12.87 6.37 3.29
CA LEU A 125 -11.66 7.14 3.59
C LEU A 125 -11.38 8.17 2.48
N GLY A 126 -11.56 7.80 1.21
CA GLY A 126 -11.39 8.72 0.07
C GLY A 126 -12.32 9.93 0.13
N MET A 127 -13.59 9.74 0.51
CA MET A 127 -14.53 10.86 0.71
C MET A 127 -14.07 11.80 1.84
N ARG A 128 -13.55 11.26 2.95
CA ARG A 128 -13.05 12.06 4.08
C ARG A 128 -11.79 12.84 3.70
N LEU A 129 -10.87 12.21 2.97
CA LEU A 129 -9.68 12.88 2.43
C LEU A 129 -10.05 13.97 1.43
N ALA A 130 -11.05 13.74 0.58
CA ALA A 130 -11.54 14.74 -0.36
C ALA A 130 -12.14 15.95 0.37
N ALA A 131 -12.96 15.72 1.39
CA ALA A 131 -13.53 16.80 2.21
C ALA A 131 -12.46 17.62 2.94
N ALA A 132 -11.31 17.01 3.27
CA ALA A 132 -10.15 17.67 3.85
C ALA A 132 -9.22 18.33 2.81
N GLY A 133 -9.55 18.29 1.52
CA GLY A 133 -8.70 18.82 0.45
C GLY A 133 -7.44 17.99 0.17
N LEU A 134 -7.38 16.74 0.65
CA LEU A 134 -6.22 15.84 0.55
C LEU A 134 -6.40 14.75 -0.52
N ALA A 135 -7.53 14.75 -1.25
CA ALA A 135 -7.78 13.76 -2.29
C ALA A 135 -6.77 13.90 -3.42
N ARG A 136 -6.28 12.75 -3.88
CA ARG A 136 -5.50 12.63 -5.11
C ARG A 136 -6.29 11.82 -6.13
N ARG A 137 -6.08 12.12 -7.41
CA ARG A 137 -6.63 11.30 -8.48
C ARG A 137 -5.87 10.00 -8.51
N GLU A 138 -6.54 8.91 -8.16
CA GLU A 138 -6.00 7.56 -8.18
C GLU A 138 -6.66 6.73 -9.28
N PRO A 139 -5.97 5.71 -9.83
CA PRO A 139 -6.58 4.73 -10.71
C PRO A 139 -7.67 3.94 -9.96
N ALA A 140 -8.45 3.14 -10.69
CA ALA A 140 -9.43 2.25 -10.08
C ALA A 140 -8.78 1.38 -8.99
N PHE A 141 -9.42 1.31 -7.82
CA PHE A 141 -8.92 0.55 -6.69
C PHE A 141 -8.99 -0.95 -6.98
N VAL A 142 -7.86 -1.61 -6.99
CA VAL A 142 -7.72 -3.06 -7.07
C VAL A 142 -7.02 -3.54 -5.82
N PRO A 143 -7.72 -4.18 -4.86
CA PRO A 143 -7.12 -4.68 -3.63
C PRO A 143 -6.00 -5.68 -3.93
N HIS A 144 -4.79 -5.41 -3.43
CA HIS A 144 -3.65 -6.29 -3.64
C HIS A 144 -2.59 -6.14 -2.55
N VAL A 145 -1.80 -7.20 -2.35
CA VAL A 145 -0.58 -7.18 -1.55
C VAL A 145 0.60 -7.40 -2.47
N THR A 146 1.54 -6.46 -2.52
CA THR A 146 2.76 -6.62 -3.32
C THR A 146 3.70 -7.63 -2.67
N LEU A 147 4.02 -8.71 -3.39
CA LEU A 147 4.91 -9.78 -2.95
C LEU A 147 6.38 -9.47 -3.26
N LEU A 148 6.65 -9.05 -4.49
CA LEU A 148 7.97 -8.68 -4.98
C LEU A 148 7.84 -7.83 -6.27
N TYR A 149 8.97 -7.36 -6.78
CA TYR A 149 9.07 -6.74 -8.10
C TYR A 149 9.99 -7.56 -8.97
N ASP A 150 9.60 -7.82 -10.22
CA ASP A 150 10.39 -8.60 -11.17
C ASP A 150 10.38 -7.99 -12.59
N ALA A 151 11.31 -8.41 -13.43
CA ALA A 151 11.32 -8.09 -14.85
C ALA A 151 10.31 -8.92 -15.64
N LEU A 152 9.98 -10.11 -15.14
CA LEU A 152 8.96 -10.99 -15.73
C LEU A 152 7.56 -10.57 -15.31
N THR A 153 6.60 -10.79 -16.19
CA THR A 153 5.18 -10.65 -15.91
C THR A 153 4.51 -12.02 -15.86
N ILE A 154 3.74 -12.25 -14.83
CA ILE A 154 3.00 -13.49 -14.61
C ILE A 154 1.51 -13.21 -14.83
N ALA A 155 0.87 -14.01 -15.68
CA ALA A 155 -0.59 -13.96 -15.87
C ALA A 155 -1.32 -14.31 -14.55
N PRO A 156 -2.50 -13.74 -14.29
CA PRO A 156 -3.28 -14.10 -13.12
C PRO A 156 -3.53 -15.60 -13.03
N GLN A 157 -3.25 -16.20 -11.87
CA GLN A 157 -3.46 -17.62 -11.58
C GLN A 157 -3.97 -17.80 -10.14
N PRO A 158 -4.80 -18.83 -9.88
CA PRO A 158 -5.33 -19.09 -8.56
C PRO A 158 -4.25 -19.54 -7.58
N VAL A 159 -4.46 -19.23 -6.30
CA VAL A 159 -3.71 -19.77 -5.15
C VAL A 159 -4.68 -20.15 -4.05
N GLU A 160 -4.22 -20.92 -3.07
CA GLU A 160 -4.99 -21.15 -1.84
C GLU A 160 -5.38 -19.81 -1.21
N PRO A 161 -6.65 -19.65 -0.80
CA PRO A 161 -7.13 -18.38 -0.29
C PRO A 161 -6.45 -17.96 1.01
N PHE A 162 -6.13 -16.66 1.09
CA PHE A 162 -5.75 -15.96 2.31
C PHE A 162 -6.92 -15.13 2.77
N GLU A 163 -7.36 -15.35 3.98
CA GLU A 163 -8.48 -14.63 4.59
C GLU A 163 -8.09 -14.12 5.96
N TRP A 164 -8.54 -12.90 6.28
CA TRP A 164 -8.45 -12.34 7.63
C TRP A 164 -9.48 -11.26 7.87
N THR A 165 -9.87 -11.10 9.12
CA THR A 165 -10.72 -9.99 9.54
C THR A 165 -9.90 -8.71 9.59
N VAL A 166 -10.29 -7.70 8.82
CA VAL A 166 -9.75 -6.35 8.90
C VAL A 166 -10.41 -5.62 10.06
N ARG A 167 -9.63 -5.31 11.08
CA ARG A 167 -10.10 -4.65 12.33
C ARG A 167 -9.61 -3.22 12.47
N GLU A 168 -8.62 -2.84 11.69
CA GLU A 168 -8.04 -1.49 11.69
C GLU A 168 -7.41 -1.16 10.33
N PHE A 169 -7.19 0.12 10.12
CA PHE A 169 -6.32 0.63 9.06
C PHE A 169 -5.33 1.62 9.64
N VAL A 170 -4.23 1.88 8.92
CA VAL A 170 -3.10 2.65 9.43
C VAL A 170 -2.64 3.71 8.44
N LEU A 171 -2.03 4.78 8.94
CA LEU A 171 -1.22 5.71 8.15
C LEU A 171 0.25 5.33 8.29
N ILE A 172 0.89 5.04 7.16
CA ILE A 172 2.29 4.65 7.09
C ILE A 172 3.14 5.80 6.55
N HIS A 173 4.22 6.08 7.26
CA HIS A 173 5.35 6.86 6.80
C HIS A 173 6.47 5.88 6.39
N SER A 174 6.76 5.83 5.10
CA SER A 174 7.84 5.01 4.55
C SER A 174 9.05 5.88 4.25
N LEU A 175 10.19 5.57 4.86
CA LEU A 175 11.47 6.20 4.55
C LEU A 175 12.03 5.59 3.26
N LEU A 176 11.98 6.35 2.17
CA LEU A 176 12.42 5.90 0.86
C LEU A 176 13.92 5.56 0.87
N GLY A 177 14.26 4.39 0.32
CA GLY A 177 15.64 3.88 0.31
C GLY A 177 16.11 3.21 1.61
N ARG A 178 15.37 3.29 2.73
CA ARG A 178 15.77 2.71 4.02
C ARG A 178 15.05 1.42 4.40
N THR A 179 14.07 0.98 3.63
CA THR A 179 13.24 -0.20 3.96
C THR A 179 12.66 -0.10 5.39
N GLU A 180 12.17 1.09 5.76
CA GLU A 180 11.65 1.38 7.09
C GLU A 180 10.25 1.96 6.98
N TYR A 181 9.29 1.38 7.75
CA TYR A 181 7.92 1.87 7.89
C TYR A 181 7.71 2.34 9.32
N ARG A 182 7.12 3.52 9.47
CA ARG A 182 6.67 4.09 10.75
C ARG A 182 5.16 4.26 10.69
N VAL A 183 4.46 3.69 11.65
CA VAL A 183 3.01 3.88 11.77
C VAL A 183 2.76 5.20 12.48
N LEU A 184 2.15 6.16 11.79
CA LEU A 184 1.82 7.49 12.33
C LEU A 184 0.45 7.52 13.03
N GLY A 185 -0.45 6.59 12.68
CA GLY A 185 -1.77 6.47 13.29
C GLY A 185 -2.42 5.14 12.98
N ARG A 186 -3.34 4.73 13.88
CA ARG A 186 -4.16 3.53 13.77
C ARG A 186 -5.61 3.87 14.06
N TRP A 187 -6.52 3.38 13.26
CA TRP A 187 -7.96 3.59 13.42
C TRP A 187 -8.68 2.26 13.44
N PRO A 188 -9.23 1.87 14.60
CA PRO A 188 -9.99 0.65 14.69
C PRO A 188 -11.32 0.78 13.94
N LEU A 189 -11.74 -0.30 13.33
CA LEU A 189 -13.08 -0.47 12.79
C LEU A 189 -14.01 -0.98 13.92
N ALA A 190 -15.29 -0.63 13.85
CA ALA A 190 -16.25 -1.09 14.83
C ALA A 190 -16.34 -2.63 14.83
N ALA A 191 -16.71 -3.24 15.95
CA ALA A 191 -17.00 -4.67 15.97
C ALA A 191 -18.07 -4.97 14.91
N GLY A 192 -17.81 -5.96 14.06
CA GLY A 192 -18.84 -6.46 13.13
C GLY A 192 -19.98 -7.09 13.93
N ALA A 193 -21.20 -6.91 13.46
CA ALA A 193 -22.38 -7.55 14.04
C ALA A 193 -22.32 -9.07 13.83
#